data_87bea055cc1a0b0883a7b4c38cb7186f
#
_entry.id   87bea055cc1a0b0883a7b4c38cb7186f
#
_cell.length_a   1.000
_cell.length_b   1.000
_cell.length_c   1.000
_cell.angle_alpha   90.00
_cell.angle_beta   90.00
_cell.angle_gamma   90.00
#
_symmetry.space_group_name_H-M   'P 1'
#
loop_
_entity.id
_entity.type
_entity.pdbx_description
1 polymer ?
#
loop_
_entity_poly.entity_id
_entity_poly.type
_entity_poly.pdbx_seq_one_letter_code
_entity_poly.pdbx_strand_id
1 'polypeptide(L)'
;MSTSQDVLFEERDTASGQKLGIVTLNVEKTLNSLNLGMVEAMLTQLAEWRDRRDIACLFITAAGEKAFCAGGDVQALYRSATETPGGPCEYAERFFEQEYRLDYALHQFAKP
;
A
#
# COMPACT_ATOMS: atom_id res chain seq x y z
N MET A 1 15.27 -7.15 3.51
CA MET A 1 14.21 -7.80 2.77
C MET A 1 13.43 -6.77 1.97
N SER A 2 13.16 -7.07 0.74
CA SER A 2 12.53 -6.09 -0.13
C SER A 2 11.02 -6.17 -0.02
N THR A 3 10.37 -5.03 0.17
CA THR A 3 8.91 -4.94 0.15
C THR A 3 8.37 -4.83 -1.26
N SER A 4 9.25 -4.69 -2.27
CA SER A 4 8.83 -4.52 -3.66
C SER A 4 8.15 -5.76 -4.22
N GLN A 5 8.28 -6.91 -3.55
CA GLN A 5 7.59 -8.12 -3.97
C GLN A 5 6.21 -8.26 -3.34
N ASP A 6 5.95 -7.56 -2.23
CA ASP A 6 4.65 -7.60 -1.57
C ASP A 6 3.65 -6.66 -2.21
N VAL A 7 4.13 -5.63 -2.87
CA VAL A 7 3.30 -4.72 -3.64
C VAL A 7 4.06 -4.39 -4.93
N LEU A 8 3.36 -4.47 -6.05
CA LEU A 8 3.95 -4.27 -7.37
C LEU A 8 3.40 -2.99 -7.97
N PHE A 9 4.27 -2.26 -8.65
CA PHE A 9 3.90 -1.03 -9.32
C PHE A 9 4.20 -1.14 -10.81
N GLU A 10 3.25 -0.70 -11.62
CA GLU A 10 3.39 -0.78 -13.06
C GLU A 10 2.83 0.48 -13.70
N GLU A 11 3.45 0.92 -14.80
CA GLU A 11 2.91 1.99 -15.63
C GLU A 11 2.57 1.38 -16.98
N ARG A 12 1.32 1.50 -17.38
CA ARG A 12 0.86 0.88 -18.63
C ARG A 12 0.37 1.94 -19.59
N ASP A 13 0.84 1.88 -20.82
CA ASP A 13 0.45 2.83 -21.86
C ASP A 13 -1.01 2.67 -22.22
N THR A 14 -1.63 3.79 -22.56
CA THR A 14 -3.00 3.81 -23.06
C THR A 14 -3.03 4.31 -24.49
N ALA A 15 -4.16 4.15 -25.14
CA ALA A 15 -4.32 4.59 -26.53
C ALA A 15 -4.22 6.11 -26.68
N SER A 16 -4.45 6.85 -25.61
CA SER A 16 -4.43 8.32 -25.67
C SER A 16 -3.03 8.91 -25.49
N GLY A 17 -2.02 8.05 -25.26
CA GLY A 17 -0.65 8.52 -25.02
C GLY A 17 -0.35 8.78 -23.56
N GLN A 18 -1.32 8.64 -22.69
CA GLN A 18 -1.10 8.71 -21.25
C GLN A 18 -0.88 7.30 -20.69
N LYS A 19 -0.64 7.20 -19.40
CA LYS A 19 -0.36 5.92 -18.74
C LYS A 19 -1.30 5.70 -17.57
N LEU A 20 -1.52 4.43 -17.28
CA LEU A 20 -2.21 4.02 -16.04
C LEU A 20 -1.15 3.69 -15.00
N GLY A 21 -1.31 4.19 -13.78
CA GLY A 21 -0.52 3.74 -12.65
C GLY A 21 -1.24 2.57 -12.00
N ILE A 22 -0.60 1.42 -11.98
CA ILE A 22 -1.22 0.19 -11.47
C ILE A 22 -0.47 -0.26 -10.23
N VAL A 23 -1.22 -0.45 -9.14
CA VAL A 23 -0.71 -0.99 -7.89
C VAL A 23 -1.32 -2.37 -7.69
N THR A 24 -0.48 -3.38 -7.51
CA THR A 24 -0.95 -4.73 -7.27
C THR A 24 -0.51 -5.18 -5.89
N LEU A 25 -1.47 -5.44 -5.00
CA LEU A 25 -1.18 -6.06 -3.71
C LEU A 25 -0.84 -7.51 -3.97
N ASN A 26 0.31 -7.97 -3.47
CA ASN A 26 0.87 -9.25 -3.91
C ASN A 26 1.30 -10.13 -2.73
N VAL A 27 0.43 -10.30 -1.74
CA VAL A 27 0.68 -11.15 -0.58
C VAL A 27 -0.52 -12.07 -0.41
N GLU A 28 -0.75 -12.91 -1.40
CA GLU A 28 -1.96 -13.73 -1.46
C GLU A 28 -2.11 -14.64 -0.25
N LYS A 29 -1.01 -15.19 0.26
CA LYS A 29 -1.08 -16.11 1.39
C LYS A 29 -1.55 -15.46 2.68
N THR A 30 -1.49 -14.14 2.80
CA THR A 30 -2.04 -13.42 3.93
C THR A 30 -3.27 -12.62 3.51
N LEU A 31 -3.91 -13.02 2.41
CA LEU A 31 -5.09 -12.37 1.86
C LEU A 31 -4.83 -10.89 1.57
N ASN A 32 -3.61 -10.60 1.12
CA ASN A 32 -3.17 -9.25 0.75
C ASN A 32 -3.29 -8.24 1.88
N SER A 33 -3.02 -8.69 3.11
CA SER A 33 -2.98 -7.77 4.24
C SER A 33 -1.80 -6.80 4.09
N LEU A 34 -1.98 -5.60 4.63
CA LEU A 34 -1.00 -4.53 4.48
C LEU A 34 0.01 -4.59 5.63
N ASN A 35 1.29 -4.70 5.28
CA ASN A 35 2.36 -4.51 6.26
C ASN A 35 2.94 -3.10 6.10
N LEU A 36 3.80 -2.71 7.04
CA LEU A 36 4.34 -1.36 7.06
C LEU A 36 5.13 -1.04 5.79
N GLY A 37 5.93 -2.00 5.31
CA GLY A 37 6.71 -1.79 4.10
C GLY A 37 5.84 -1.54 2.88
N MET A 38 4.73 -2.27 2.76
CA MET A 38 3.78 -2.06 1.67
C MET A 38 3.19 -0.65 1.73
N VAL A 39 2.77 -0.23 2.92
CA VAL A 39 2.16 1.08 3.11
C VAL A 39 3.15 2.17 2.73
N GLU A 40 4.39 2.05 3.19
CA GLU A 40 5.40 3.06 2.89
C GLU A 40 5.76 3.10 1.41
N ALA A 41 5.86 1.92 0.77
CA ALA A 41 6.14 1.87 -0.66
C ALA A 41 5.01 2.50 -1.46
N MET A 42 3.77 2.26 -1.07
CA MET A 42 2.63 2.85 -1.76
C MET A 42 2.60 4.37 -1.60
N LEU A 43 2.90 4.87 -0.38
CA LEU A 43 2.95 6.32 -0.18
C LEU A 43 3.99 6.97 -1.08
N THR A 44 5.17 6.36 -1.19
CA THR A 44 6.23 6.89 -2.03
C THR A 44 5.81 6.92 -3.50
N GLN A 45 5.22 5.82 -3.98
CA GLN A 45 4.83 5.72 -5.39
C GLN A 45 3.68 6.67 -5.72
N LEU A 46 2.71 6.81 -4.81
CA LEU A 46 1.61 7.73 -5.03
C LEU A 46 2.09 9.17 -5.10
N ALA A 47 3.06 9.55 -4.27
CA ALA A 47 3.62 10.89 -4.31
C ALA A 47 4.28 11.17 -5.65
N GLU A 48 4.98 10.18 -6.19
CA GLU A 48 5.61 10.33 -7.51
C GLU A 48 4.55 10.50 -8.60
N TRP A 49 3.55 9.64 -8.62
CA TRP A 49 2.53 9.66 -9.68
C TRP A 49 1.60 10.87 -9.58
N ARG A 50 1.38 11.37 -8.37
CA ARG A 50 0.48 12.49 -8.18
C ARG A 50 0.88 13.69 -9.04
N ASP A 51 2.18 13.94 -9.16
CA ASP A 51 2.70 15.14 -9.81
C ASP A 51 3.01 14.93 -11.29
N ARG A 52 2.82 13.73 -11.81
CA ARG A 52 3.13 13.43 -13.20
C ARG A 52 1.90 13.64 -14.08
N ARG A 53 2.07 14.42 -15.13
CA ARG A 53 0.97 14.71 -16.05
C ARG A 53 0.61 13.55 -16.96
N ASP A 54 1.59 12.66 -17.21
CA ASP A 54 1.36 11.51 -18.09
C ASP A 54 0.63 10.35 -17.41
N ILE A 55 0.44 10.42 -16.10
CA ILE A 55 -0.36 9.42 -15.40
C ILE A 55 -1.81 9.90 -15.37
N ALA A 56 -2.69 9.18 -16.06
CA ALA A 56 -4.09 9.58 -16.20
C ALA A 56 -4.94 9.18 -15.00
N CYS A 57 -4.68 8.00 -14.45
CA CYS A 57 -5.43 7.53 -13.29
C CYS A 57 -4.67 6.43 -12.58
N LEU A 58 -5.18 6.07 -11.39
CA LEU A 58 -4.60 5.05 -10.55
C LEU A 58 -5.54 3.86 -10.50
N PHE A 59 -4.98 2.67 -10.66
CA PHE A 59 -5.74 1.42 -10.62
C PHE A 59 -5.12 0.51 -9.58
N ILE A 60 -5.89 0.13 -8.56
CA ILE A 60 -5.41 -0.74 -7.49
C ILE A 60 -6.07 -2.09 -7.62
N THR A 61 -5.26 -3.13 -7.68
CA THR A 61 -5.76 -4.50 -7.80
C THR A 61 -4.99 -5.39 -6.85
N ALA A 62 -5.27 -6.68 -6.84
CA ALA A 62 -4.68 -7.61 -5.90
C ALA A 62 -4.50 -8.97 -6.54
N ALA A 63 -3.43 -9.66 -6.15
CA ALA A 63 -3.16 -11.00 -6.61
C ALA A 63 -4.12 -11.99 -5.94
N GLY A 64 -4.39 -13.09 -6.64
CA GLY A 64 -5.22 -14.16 -6.12
C GLY A 64 -6.70 -13.92 -6.30
N GLU A 65 -7.50 -14.86 -5.81
CA GLU A 65 -8.94 -14.83 -6.04
C GLU A 65 -9.76 -14.78 -4.76
N LYS A 66 -9.10 -14.85 -3.58
CA LYS A 66 -9.82 -14.98 -2.32
C LYS A 66 -10.17 -13.64 -1.69
N ALA A 67 -9.30 -12.66 -1.82
CA ALA A 67 -9.52 -11.37 -1.17
C ALA A 67 -8.74 -10.29 -1.90
N PHE A 68 -9.33 -9.10 -1.94
CA PHE A 68 -8.60 -7.93 -2.41
C PHE A 68 -7.59 -7.49 -1.36
N CYS A 69 -8.04 -7.26 -0.13
CA CYS A 69 -7.17 -6.82 0.97
C CYS A 69 -7.86 -7.13 2.29
N ALA A 70 -7.18 -7.84 3.17
CA ALA A 70 -7.74 -8.20 4.48
C ALA A 70 -7.56 -7.12 5.53
N GLY A 71 -6.94 -5.99 5.16
CA GLY A 71 -6.68 -4.91 6.11
C GLY A 71 -5.24 -4.95 6.58
N GLY A 72 -4.96 -4.31 7.72
CA GLY A 72 -3.61 -4.26 8.26
C GLY A 72 -3.13 -5.62 8.76
N ASP A 73 -1.82 -5.78 8.83
CA ASP A 73 -1.20 -7.04 9.28
C ASP A 73 -1.32 -7.17 10.80
N VAL A 74 -2.39 -7.84 11.23
CA VAL A 74 -2.70 -8.00 12.65
C VAL A 74 -1.64 -8.81 13.38
N GLN A 75 -1.01 -9.78 12.69
CA GLN A 75 0.02 -10.59 13.34
C GLN A 75 1.24 -9.76 13.71
N ALA A 76 1.64 -8.85 12.84
CA ALA A 76 2.77 -7.97 13.15
C ALA A 76 2.43 -7.03 14.31
N LEU A 77 1.20 -6.53 14.34
CA LEU A 77 0.75 -5.69 15.45
C LEU A 77 0.73 -6.46 16.76
N TYR A 78 0.26 -7.71 16.73
CA TYR A 78 0.23 -8.56 17.91
C TYR A 78 1.65 -8.82 18.43
N ARG A 79 2.58 -9.15 17.52
CA ARG A 79 3.97 -9.39 17.95
C ARG A 79 4.58 -8.13 18.57
N SER A 80 4.31 -6.97 17.99
CA SER A 80 4.79 -5.72 18.55
C SER A 80 4.27 -5.50 19.97
N ALA A 81 2.98 -5.77 20.18
CA ALA A 81 2.37 -5.57 21.49
C ALA A 81 2.93 -6.54 22.53
N THR A 82 3.21 -7.79 22.13
CA THR A 82 3.73 -8.77 23.07
C THR A 82 5.21 -8.59 23.39
N GLU A 83 5.96 -7.96 22.49
CA GLU A 83 7.38 -7.70 22.74
C GLU A 83 7.61 -6.58 23.74
N THR A 84 6.65 -5.69 23.91
CA THR A 84 6.77 -4.57 24.86
C THR A 84 5.51 -4.50 25.72
N PRO A 85 5.27 -5.51 26.57
CA PRO A 85 4.04 -5.53 27.38
C PRO A 85 3.98 -4.32 28.31
N GLY A 86 2.87 -3.61 28.26
CA GLY A 86 2.67 -2.45 29.12
C GLY A 86 3.45 -1.23 28.72
N GLY A 87 4.23 -1.31 27.65
CA GLY A 87 5.01 -0.19 27.16
C GLY A 87 4.47 0.37 25.85
N PRO A 88 5.11 1.41 25.33
CA PRO A 88 4.71 1.96 24.02
C PRO A 88 4.93 0.94 22.91
N CYS A 89 3.97 0.84 22.02
CA CYS A 89 4.07 -0.03 20.85
C CYS A 89 4.49 0.81 19.65
N GLU A 90 5.78 1.06 19.52
CA GLU A 90 6.29 1.97 18.48
C GLU A 90 5.94 1.49 17.09
N TYR A 91 6.03 0.18 16.86
CA TYR A 91 5.67 -0.36 15.55
C TYR A 91 4.19 -0.10 15.22
N ALA A 92 3.32 -0.36 16.19
CA ALA A 92 1.89 -0.17 15.97
C ALA A 92 1.56 1.30 15.71
N GLU A 93 2.17 2.19 16.49
CA GLU A 93 1.94 3.62 16.29
C GLU A 93 2.38 4.07 14.92
N ARG A 94 3.58 3.63 14.50
CA ARG A 94 4.08 3.99 13.19
C ARG A 94 3.22 3.39 12.08
N PHE A 95 2.81 2.13 12.24
CA PHE A 95 1.98 1.49 11.23
C PHE A 95 0.67 2.24 11.04
N PHE A 96 -0.02 2.54 12.13
CA PHE A 96 -1.31 3.23 12.02
C PHE A 96 -1.15 4.64 11.48
N GLU A 97 -0.09 5.33 11.87
CA GLU A 97 0.16 6.66 11.32
C GLU A 97 0.35 6.60 9.81
N GLN A 98 1.18 5.68 9.34
CA GLN A 98 1.45 5.56 7.91
C GLN A 98 0.24 5.04 7.14
N GLU A 99 -0.52 4.12 7.74
CA GLU A 99 -1.74 3.61 7.10
C GLU A 99 -2.76 4.72 6.92
N TYR A 100 -2.96 5.54 7.94
CA TYR A 100 -3.89 6.66 7.82
C TYR A 100 -3.40 7.70 6.83
N ARG A 101 -2.09 7.92 6.74
CA ARG A 101 -1.55 8.79 5.70
C ARG A 101 -1.84 8.24 4.31
N LEU A 102 -1.73 6.93 4.14
CA LEU A 102 -2.05 6.30 2.86
C LEU A 102 -3.53 6.44 2.54
N ASP A 103 -4.40 6.18 3.51
CA ASP A 103 -5.84 6.33 3.30
C ASP A 103 -6.18 7.75 2.88
N TYR A 104 -5.58 8.73 3.54
CA TYR A 104 -5.82 10.13 3.21
C TYR A 104 -5.27 10.46 1.83
N ALA A 105 -4.08 9.97 1.50
CA ALA A 105 -3.48 10.23 0.19
C ALA A 105 -4.35 9.67 -0.94
N LEU A 106 -4.91 8.48 -0.74
CA LEU A 106 -5.82 7.89 -1.73
C LEU A 106 -7.11 8.70 -1.85
N HIS A 107 -7.66 9.11 -0.71
CA HIS A 107 -8.90 9.88 -0.70
C HIS A 107 -8.72 11.23 -1.39
N GLN A 108 -7.57 11.86 -1.20
CA GLN A 108 -7.28 13.19 -1.75
C GLN A 108 -6.54 13.14 -3.08
N PHE A 109 -6.37 11.97 -3.65
CA PHE A 109 -5.58 11.84 -4.87
C PHE A 109 -6.23 12.66 -5.99
N ALA A 110 -5.40 13.45 -6.71
CA ALA A 110 -5.90 14.40 -7.70
C ALA A 110 -6.39 13.73 -8.99
N LYS A 111 -6.17 12.44 -9.13
CA LYS A 111 -6.57 11.67 -10.32
C LYS A 111 -7.53 10.58 -9.92
N PRO A 112 -8.38 10.13 -10.89
CA PRO A 112 -9.22 8.97 -10.62
C PRO A 112 -8.40 7.74 -10.26
#